data_0b8aa6355fa37d88d95490e24ef21197
#
_entry.id   0b8aa6355fa37d88d95490e24ef21197
#
_cell.length_a   1.000
_cell.length_b   1.000
_cell.length_c   1.000
_cell.angle_alpha   90.00
_cell.angle_beta   90.00
_cell.angle_gamma   90.00
#
_symmetry.space_group_name_H-M   'P 1'
#
loop_
_entity.id
_entity.type
_entity.pdbx_description
1 polymer ?
#
loop_
_entity_poly.entity_id
_entity_poly.type
_entity_poly.pdbx_seq_one_letter_code
_entity_poly.pdbx_strand_id
1 'polypeptide(L)'
;MSKDKNGETVSTPHVSEKDVLPVNSESESLDSVFRALSDHRRRCICHYLSQADDSLPVDELAELLAASMTEKTRAVLTSAEIEKTRTELHRIHLPKLTEAGIAEYDEEEGVVSLTDSPGVADTLQAAESVDLQ
;
A
#
# COMPACT_ATOMS: atom_id res chain seq x y z
N MET A 1 30.52 39.47 13.75
CA MET A 1 30.14 39.05 13.89
C MET A 1 29.99 38.30 14.03
N SER A 2 29.80 38.46 14.13
CA SER A 2 29.42 37.88 14.25
C SER A 2 29.05 37.08 14.48
N LYS A 3 28.69 37.09 14.64
CA LYS A 3 28.23 36.56 14.83
C LYS A 3 27.73 35.92 14.95
N ASP A 4 27.62 36.07 15.03
CA ASP A 4 27.06 35.63 14.98
C ASP A 4 26.63 35.20 15.07
N LYS A 5 26.60 35.37 15.06
CA LYS A 5 26.11 35.10 14.87
C LYS A 5 25.59 34.52 14.97
N ASN A 6 25.58 34.70 15.19
CA ASN A 6 24.99 34.24 15.07
C ASN A 6 24.44 33.78 15.23
N GLY A 7 24.26 33.92 15.31
CA GLY A 7 23.49 33.76 15.24
C GLY A 7 22.87 33.22 15.19
N GLU A 8 22.71 33.18 15.17
CA GLU A 8 22.05 32.93 14.87
C GLU A 8 21.45 32.52 14.63
N THR A 9 21.73 32.90 14.98
CA THR A 9 21.04 32.62 14.49
C THR A 9 20.71 32.17 13.99
N VAL A 10 20.78 32.32 14.11
CA VAL A 10 20.30 31.93 13.36
C VAL A 10 20.06 31.33 12.64
N SER A 11 20.21 31.39 12.38
CA SER A 11 19.96 30.97 11.10
C SER A 11 18.98 29.84 10.88
N THR A 12 18.89 28.97 11.70
CA THR A 12 17.81 27.99 11.62
C THR A 12 16.51 28.69 11.87
N PRO A 13 15.49 28.45 11.02
CA PRO A 13 14.19 29.01 11.29
C PRO A 13 13.73 28.56 12.66
N HIS A 14 13.26 29.47 13.44
CA HIS A 14 12.74 29.13 14.74
C HIS A 14 11.39 28.40 14.57
N VAL A 15 11.28 27.19 15.09
CA VAL A 15 10.05 26.43 15.07
C VAL A 15 9.38 26.59 16.42
N SER A 16 8.24 27.24 16.46
CA SER A 16 7.49 27.40 17.70
C SER A 16 6.72 26.12 18.00
N GLU A 17 6.29 25.97 19.25
CA GLU A 17 5.53 24.79 19.67
C GLU A 17 4.30 24.54 18.81
N LYS A 18 3.61 25.60 18.40
CA LYS A 18 2.39 25.45 17.59
C LYS A 18 2.69 24.97 16.17
N ASP A 19 3.95 25.06 15.75
CA ASP A 19 4.35 24.62 14.42
C ASP A 19 4.89 23.18 14.42
N VAL A 20 4.97 22.56 15.58
CA VAL A 20 5.42 21.18 15.70
C VAL A 20 4.27 20.25 15.29
N LEU A 21 4.53 19.35 14.37
CA LEU A 21 3.52 18.41 13.93
C LEU A 21 3.26 17.38 15.02
N PRO A 22 2.03 17.21 15.45
CA PRO A 22 1.73 16.20 16.46
C PRO A 22 1.80 14.79 15.87
N VAL A 23 2.20 13.84 16.71
CA VAL A 23 2.07 12.43 16.38
C VAL A 23 0.65 12.04 16.81
N ASN A 24 -0.19 11.73 15.84
CA ASN A 24 -1.59 11.41 16.10
C ASN A 24 -2.01 10.22 15.22
N SER A 25 -3.27 9.81 15.36
CA SER A 25 -3.77 8.64 14.65
C SER A 25 -3.74 8.82 13.12
N GLU A 26 -3.87 10.05 12.63
CA GLU A 26 -3.79 10.30 11.20
C GLU A 26 -2.37 10.08 10.67
N SER A 27 -1.37 10.56 11.42
CA SER A 27 0.04 10.33 11.07
C SER A 27 0.38 8.86 11.09
N GLU A 28 -0.10 8.13 12.10
CA GLU A 28 0.13 6.70 12.22
C GLU A 28 -0.53 5.94 11.08
N SER A 29 -1.74 6.36 10.68
CA SER A 29 -2.44 5.75 9.56
C SER A 29 -1.68 5.92 8.26
N LEU A 30 -1.11 7.11 8.04
CA LEU A 30 -0.32 7.37 6.85
C LEU A 30 0.94 6.52 6.82
N ASP A 31 1.62 6.38 7.96
CA ASP A 31 2.79 5.51 8.08
C ASP A 31 2.44 4.06 7.76
N SER A 32 1.28 3.59 8.23
CA SER A 32 0.80 2.24 7.94
C SER A 32 0.56 2.04 6.45
N VAL A 33 -0.02 3.04 5.78
CA VAL A 33 -0.25 2.98 4.34
C VAL A 33 1.08 2.88 3.60
N PHE A 34 2.05 3.73 3.95
CA PHE A 34 3.36 3.70 3.30
C PHE A 34 4.06 2.35 3.52
N ARG A 35 3.99 1.82 4.75
CA ARG A 35 4.61 0.52 5.04
C ARG A 35 3.95 -0.59 4.23
N ALA A 36 2.63 -0.58 4.14
CA ALA A 36 1.91 -1.59 3.38
C ALA A 36 2.28 -1.52 1.91
N LEU A 37 2.44 -0.32 1.36
CA LEU A 37 2.74 -0.12 -0.05
C LEU A 37 4.23 -0.15 -0.38
N SER A 38 5.09 -0.43 0.61
CA SER A 38 6.53 -0.56 0.36
C SER A 38 6.89 -1.88 -0.32
N ASP A 39 5.98 -2.84 -0.34
CA ASP A 39 6.20 -4.15 -0.97
C ASP A 39 5.55 -4.16 -2.35
N HIS A 40 6.34 -4.52 -3.37
CA HIS A 40 5.87 -4.55 -4.75
C HIS A 40 4.64 -5.44 -4.94
N ARG A 41 4.60 -6.59 -4.25
CA ARG A 41 3.48 -7.52 -4.37
C ARG A 41 2.17 -6.88 -3.90
N ARG A 42 2.22 -6.12 -2.81
CA ARG A 42 1.03 -5.43 -2.32
C ARG A 42 0.62 -4.31 -3.26
N ARG A 43 1.57 -3.63 -3.90
CA ARG A 43 1.22 -2.64 -4.92
C ARG A 43 0.55 -3.30 -6.13
N CYS A 44 1.02 -4.49 -6.52
CA CYS A 44 0.36 -5.26 -7.59
C CYS A 44 -1.07 -5.61 -7.22
N ILE A 45 -1.30 -6.06 -5.99
CA ILE A 45 -2.64 -6.37 -5.51
C ILE A 45 -3.54 -5.15 -5.65
N CYS A 46 -3.07 -4.00 -5.20
CA CYS A 46 -3.85 -2.77 -5.28
C CYS A 46 -4.13 -2.38 -6.73
N HIS A 47 -3.17 -2.59 -7.61
CA HIS A 47 -3.35 -2.30 -9.03
C HIS A 47 -4.50 -3.14 -9.60
N TYR A 48 -4.49 -4.45 -9.34
CA TYR A 48 -5.55 -5.32 -9.83
C TYR A 48 -6.91 -4.96 -9.24
N LEU A 49 -6.93 -4.62 -7.95
CA LEU A 49 -8.19 -4.21 -7.31
C LEU A 49 -8.71 -2.91 -7.90
N SER A 50 -7.81 -2.00 -8.29
CA SER A 50 -8.22 -0.72 -8.89
C SER A 50 -8.80 -0.90 -10.29
N GLN A 51 -8.43 -1.98 -10.97
CA GLN A 51 -8.96 -2.28 -12.30
C GLN A 51 -10.30 -3.01 -12.25
N ALA A 52 -10.65 -3.57 -11.10
CA ALA A 52 -11.94 -4.24 -10.91
C ALA A 52 -13.02 -3.20 -10.68
N ASP A 53 -14.24 -3.50 -11.11
CA ASP A 53 -15.34 -2.58 -10.95
C ASP A 53 -15.68 -2.34 -9.48
N ASP A 54 -15.64 -3.39 -8.68
CA ASP A 54 -16.07 -3.31 -7.29
C ASP A 54 -15.17 -4.15 -6.40
N SER A 55 -15.02 -5.43 -6.73
CA SER A 55 -14.22 -6.34 -5.92
C SER A 55 -13.68 -7.46 -6.82
N LEU A 56 -12.73 -8.22 -6.28
CA LEU A 56 -12.20 -9.41 -6.94
C LEU A 56 -12.32 -10.60 -6.02
N PRO A 57 -12.71 -11.78 -6.53
CA PRO A 57 -12.58 -13.00 -5.75
C PRO A 57 -11.12 -13.20 -5.34
N VAL A 58 -10.91 -13.64 -4.11
CA VAL A 58 -9.55 -13.82 -3.60
C VAL A 58 -8.78 -14.86 -4.43
N ASP A 59 -9.48 -15.87 -4.95
CA ASP A 59 -8.82 -16.88 -5.78
C ASP A 59 -8.34 -16.29 -7.11
N GLU A 60 -9.11 -15.42 -7.71
CA GLU A 60 -8.70 -14.75 -8.93
C GLU A 60 -7.52 -13.82 -8.66
N LEU A 61 -7.57 -13.12 -7.54
CA LEU A 61 -6.47 -12.24 -7.14
C LEU A 61 -5.18 -13.02 -6.95
N ALA A 62 -5.27 -14.22 -6.37
CA ALA A 62 -4.11 -15.10 -6.20
C ALA A 62 -3.51 -15.50 -7.54
N GLU A 63 -4.34 -15.83 -8.52
CA GLU A 63 -3.86 -16.16 -9.86
C GLU A 63 -3.18 -14.99 -10.54
N LEU A 64 -3.80 -13.81 -10.46
CA LEU A 64 -3.24 -12.62 -11.07
C LEU A 64 -1.90 -12.27 -10.45
N LEU A 65 -1.81 -12.35 -9.12
CA LEU A 65 -0.57 -12.06 -8.43
C LEU A 65 0.51 -13.09 -8.77
N ALA A 66 0.16 -14.38 -8.81
CA ALA A 66 1.09 -15.42 -9.17
C ALA A 66 1.62 -15.23 -10.59
N ALA A 67 0.75 -14.86 -11.52
CA ALA A 67 1.14 -14.59 -12.90
C ALA A 67 2.12 -13.44 -12.98
N SER A 68 1.84 -12.35 -12.25
CA SER A 68 2.71 -11.18 -12.19
C SER A 68 4.10 -11.53 -11.65
N MET A 69 4.12 -12.24 -10.53
CA MET A 69 5.37 -12.52 -9.82
C MET A 69 6.24 -13.53 -10.58
N THR A 70 5.66 -14.44 -11.35
CA THR A 70 6.40 -15.44 -12.11
C THR A 70 6.59 -15.04 -13.57
N GLU A 71 6.00 -13.93 -14.00
CA GLU A 71 6.02 -13.46 -15.38
C GLU A 71 5.47 -14.51 -16.34
N LYS A 72 4.45 -15.22 -15.88
CA LYS A 72 3.76 -16.24 -16.67
C LYS A 72 2.34 -15.82 -16.97
N THR A 73 1.76 -16.38 -18.03
CA THR A 73 0.32 -16.20 -18.25
C THR A 73 -0.43 -17.10 -17.27
N ARG A 74 -1.69 -16.77 -17.01
CA ARG A 74 -2.49 -17.56 -16.08
C ARG A 74 -2.65 -18.99 -16.55
N ALA A 75 -2.67 -19.20 -17.86
CA ALA A 75 -2.90 -20.52 -18.43
C ALA A 75 -1.78 -21.53 -18.12
N VAL A 76 -0.55 -21.06 -17.85
CA VAL A 76 0.58 -21.95 -17.61
C VAL A 76 1.01 -21.98 -16.14
N LEU A 77 0.25 -21.34 -15.25
CA LEU A 77 0.54 -21.40 -13.82
C LEU A 77 0.28 -22.81 -13.31
N THR A 78 1.17 -23.29 -12.43
CA THR A 78 0.96 -24.58 -11.79
C THR A 78 0.07 -24.41 -10.56
N SER A 79 -0.58 -25.48 -10.15
CA SER A 79 -1.38 -25.48 -8.91
C SER A 79 -0.52 -25.11 -7.72
N ALA A 80 0.73 -25.56 -7.69
CA ALA A 80 1.65 -25.25 -6.58
C ALA A 80 1.96 -23.75 -6.52
N GLU A 81 2.14 -23.11 -7.66
CA GLU A 81 2.40 -21.68 -7.73
C GLU A 81 1.21 -20.87 -7.22
N ILE A 82 0.01 -21.27 -7.62
CA ILE A 82 -1.21 -20.60 -7.19
C ILE A 82 -1.42 -20.78 -5.69
N GLU A 83 -1.22 -22.01 -5.18
CA GLU A 83 -1.41 -22.27 -3.75
C GLU A 83 -0.42 -21.52 -2.88
N LYS A 84 0.83 -21.47 -3.31
CA LYS A 84 1.84 -20.71 -2.58
C LYS A 84 1.45 -19.24 -2.49
N THR A 85 1.04 -18.66 -3.60
CA THR A 85 0.64 -17.26 -3.66
C THR A 85 -0.62 -17.02 -2.83
N ARG A 86 -1.58 -17.95 -2.89
CA ARG A 86 -2.79 -17.83 -2.08
C ARG A 86 -2.47 -17.82 -0.59
N THR A 87 -1.56 -18.68 -0.17
CA THR A 87 -1.13 -18.74 1.23
C THR A 87 -0.49 -17.42 1.66
N GLU A 88 0.40 -16.89 0.84
CA GLU A 88 1.06 -15.61 1.12
C GLU A 88 0.05 -14.47 1.16
N LEU A 89 -0.91 -14.50 0.24
CA LEU A 89 -1.96 -13.49 0.19
C LEU A 89 -2.74 -13.46 1.50
N HIS A 90 -3.18 -14.62 1.98
CA HIS A 90 -3.98 -14.71 3.21
C HIS A 90 -3.16 -14.41 4.47
N ARG A 91 -1.91 -14.86 4.52
CA ARG A 91 -1.11 -14.76 5.74
C ARG A 91 -0.37 -13.45 5.89
N ILE A 92 0.02 -12.85 4.78
CA ILE A 92 0.91 -11.69 4.80
C ILE A 92 0.25 -10.45 4.23
N HIS A 93 -0.23 -10.54 2.99
CA HIS A 93 -0.59 -9.33 2.25
C HIS A 93 -1.96 -8.78 2.61
N LEU A 94 -2.99 -9.62 2.68
CA LEU A 94 -4.31 -9.15 3.06
C LEU A 94 -4.35 -8.56 4.46
N PRO A 95 -3.73 -9.21 5.48
CA PRO A 95 -3.71 -8.59 6.80
C PRO A 95 -3.05 -7.22 6.81
N LYS A 96 -1.93 -7.05 6.10
CA LYS A 96 -1.25 -5.77 6.07
C LYS A 96 -2.08 -4.70 5.36
N LEU A 97 -2.73 -5.07 4.27
CA LEU A 97 -3.57 -4.13 3.53
C LEU A 97 -4.83 -3.75 4.29
N THR A 98 -5.46 -4.72 4.97
CA THR A 98 -6.68 -4.44 5.73
C THR A 98 -6.37 -3.65 6.99
N GLU A 99 -5.28 -3.96 7.68
CA GLU A 99 -4.88 -3.21 8.88
C GLU A 99 -4.52 -1.77 8.54
N ALA A 100 -3.95 -1.54 7.36
CA ALA A 100 -3.63 -0.19 6.92
C ALA A 100 -4.83 0.57 6.38
N GLY A 101 -6.00 -0.07 6.30
CA GLY A 101 -7.20 0.57 5.79
C GLY A 101 -7.22 0.74 4.29
N ILE A 102 -6.38 0.00 3.56
CA ILE A 102 -6.29 0.10 2.10
C ILE A 102 -7.30 -0.80 1.42
N ALA A 103 -7.54 -1.98 1.99
CA ALA A 103 -8.42 -2.97 1.39
C ALA A 103 -9.36 -3.54 2.44
N GLU A 104 -10.44 -4.11 1.95
CA GLU A 104 -11.42 -4.81 2.77
C GLU A 104 -11.57 -6.22 2.23
N TYR A 105 -11.69 -7.19 3.13
CA TYR A 105 -11.84 -8.59 2.77
C TYR A 105 -13.12 -9.12 3.38
N ASP A 106 -14.03 -9.55 2.52
CA ASP A 106 -15.27 -10.18 2.94
C ASP A 106 -15.04 -11.70 2.93
N GLU A 107 -14.86 -12.26 4.11
CA GLU A 107 -14.54 -13.69 4.24
C GLU A 107 -15.68 -14.59 3.81
N GLU A 108 -16.93 -14.15 4.00
CA GLU A 108 -18.08 -14.94 3.61
C GLU A 108 -18.20 -15.06 2.11
N GLU A 109 -18.04 -13.94 1.41
CA GLU A 109 -18.13 -13.92 -0.04
C GLU A 109 -16.81 -14.29 -0.71
N GLY A 110 -15.71 -14.21 0.03
CA GLY A 110 -14.39 -14.52 -0.52
C GLY A 110 -13.92 -13.48 -1.51
N VAL A 111 -14.25 -12.20 -1.29
CA VAL A 111 -13.90 -11.12 -2.20
C VAL A 111 -13.12 -10.03 -1.49
N VAL A 112 -12.26 -9.36 -2.25
CA VAL A 112 -11.41 -8.27 -1.77
C VAL A 112 -11.74 -7.03 -2.57
N SER A 113 -11.77 -5.87 -1.90
CA SER A 113 -12.02 -4.59 -2.56
C SER A 113 -11.11 -3.52 -1.96
N LEU A 114 -10.90 -2.44 -2.71
CA LEU A 114 -10.19 -1.27 -2.17
C LEU A 114 -11.16 -0.45 -1.34
N THR A 115 -10.65 0.14 -0.28
CA THR A 115 -11.45 1.08 0.50
C THR A 115 -11.60 2.38 -0.28
N ASP A 116 -12.69 3.07 -0.03
CA ASP A 116 -12.96 4.35 -0.67
C ASP A 116 -12.38 5.47 0.19
N SER A 117 -11.08 5.73 0.00
CA SER A 117 -10.37 6.76 0.76
C SER A 117 -9.55 7.61 -0.21
N PRO A 118 -9.80 8.93 -0.28
CA PRO A 118 -9.05 9.79 -1.20
C PRO A 118 -7.54 9.76 -0.97
N GLY A 119 -7.11 9.74 0.29
CA GLY A 119 -5.68 9.70 0.59
C GLY A 119 -5.01 8.42 0.10
N VAL A 120 -5.70 7.30 0.25
CA VAL A 120 -5.20 6.01 -0.25
C VAL A 120 -5.17 6.03 -1.78
N ALA A 121 -6.23 6.53 -2.41
CA ALA A 121 -6.30 6.59 -3.87
C ALA A 121 -5.14 7.40 -4.45
N ASP A 122 -4.84 8.55 -3.86
CA ASP A 122 -3.74 9.40 -4.32
C ASP A 122 -2.39 8.70 -4.17
N THR A 123 -2.17 8.03 -3.05
CA THR A 123 -0.93 7.32 -2.79
C THR A 123 -0.75 6.17 -3.77
N LEU A 124 -1.82 5.42 -4.04
CA LEU A 124 -1.78 4.32 -4.99
C LEU A 124 -1.49 4.81 -6.40
N GLN A 125 -2.07 5.92 -6.79
CA GLN A 125 -1.83 6.48 -8.12
C GLN A 125 -0.38 6.90 -8.28
N ALA A 126 0.21 7.51 -7.27
CA ALA A 126 1.61 7.90 -7.29
C ALA A 126 2.52 6.67 -7.39
N ALA A 127 2.24 5.62 -6.62
CA ALA A 127 3.02 4.39 -6.66
C ALA A 127 2.90 3.71 -8.02
N GLU A 128 1.71 3.67 -8.58
CA GLU A 128 1.47 3.04 -9.89
C GLU A 128 2.24 3.74 -10.99
N SER A 129 2.30 5.05 -10.91
CA SER A 129 3.04 5.83 -11.90
C SER A 129 4.53 5.47 -11.92
N VAL A 130 5.11 5.10 -10.78
CA VAL A 130 6.48 4.63 -10.70
C VAL A 130 6.60 3.20 -11.24
N ASP A 131 5.70 2.31 -10.85
CA ASP A 131 5.76 0.90 -11.23
C ASP A 131 5.55 0.67 -12.72
N LEU A 132 4.83 1.56 -13.40
CA LEU A 132 4.49 1.41 -14.81
C LEU A 132 5.46 2.13 -15.75
N GLN A 133 6.52 2.73 -15.22
CA GLN A 133 7.53 3.38 -16.05
C GLN A 133 8.41 2.39 -16.79
#